data_f2cc270b31bca6004072d8ce3c40a472
#
_entry.id   f2cc270b31bca6004072d8ce3c40a472
#
_cell.length_a   1.000
_cell.length_b   1.000
_cell.length_c   1.000
_cell.angle_alpha   90.00
_cell.angle_beta   90.00
_cell.angle_gamma   90.00
#
_symmetry.space_group_name_H-M   'P 1'
#
loop_
_entity.id
_entity.type
_entity.pdbx_description
1 polymer ?
#
loop_
_entity_poly.entity_id
_entity_poly.type
_entity_poly.pdbx_seq_one_letter_code
_entity_poly.pdbx_strand_id
1 'polypeptide(L)'
;QFLYLPGTPTLLHAGTTRPQLSSCYITTVTDDLAHIFKCLSDNAQLSKYSGGVGNDWTYLRGTGSLIKSIDVQSQGVVPFLKLVNDVTTVINRSGKRRGATAVYLETWHLDVEDYLDLRRNTGDERRRAHDINTANWIPDLFMQRVERDGRWTLFSPDEVPDLHDL
;
A
#
# COMPACT_ATOMS: atom_id res chain seq x y z
N GLN A 1 27.43 27.32 2.99
CA GLN A 1 26.76 26.23 3.72
C GLN A 1 25.24 26.37 3.53
N PHE A 2 24.61 25.32 3.04
CA PHE A 2 23.14 25.24 2.98
C PHE A 2 22.63 24.85 4.35
N LEU A 3 21.99 25.81 5.05
CA LEU A 3 21.37 25.58 6.35
C LEU A 3 19.95 25.03 6.26
N TYR A 4 19.35 25.13 5.08
CA TYR A 4 17.98 24.68 4.83
C TYR A 4 17.82 24.28 3.36
N LEU A 5 17.25 23.10 3.11
CA LEU A 5 16.90 22.60 1.79
C LEU A 5 15.43 22.15 1.80
N PRO A 6 14.52 22.93 1.26
CA PRO A 6 13.10 22.55 1.22
C PRO A 6 12.85 21.40 0.23
N GLY A 7 11.80 20.62 0.48
CA GLY A 7 11.34 19.60 -0.45
C GLY A 7 10.84 20.20 -1.77
N THR A 8 10.86 19.41 -2.83
CA THR A 8 10.43 19.84 -4.17
C THR A 8 9.02 20.48 -4.21
N PRO A 9 7.99 19.96 -3.51
CA PRO A 9 6.67 20.58 -3.49
C PRO A 9 6.69 21.99 -2.89
N THR A 10 7.48 22.23 -1.85
CA THR A 10 7.62 23.57 -1.26
C THR A 10 8.19 24.56 -2.29
N LEU A 11 9.22 24.13 -3.05
CA LEU A 11 9.83 24.98 -4.08
C LEU A 11 8.88 25.27 -5.25
N LEU A 12 8.04 24.30 -5.62
CA LEU A 12 7.16 24.42 -6.79
C LEU A 12 5.83 25.10 -6.47
N HIS A 13 5.33 25.00 -5.25
CA HIS A 13 3.96 25.37 -4.90
C HIS A 13 3.87 26.48 -3.87
N ALA A 14 4.96 26.87 -3.18
CA ALA A 14 4.92 27.99 -2.25
C ALA A 14 4.54 29.29 -2.99
N GLY A 15 3.60 30.04 -2.43
CA GLY A 15 3.10 31.27 -3.01
C GLY A 15 2.09 31.11 -4.17
N THR A 16 1.72 29.88 -4.53
CA THR A 16 0.64 29.62 -5.50
C THR A 16 -0.75 29.71 -4.85
N THR A 17 -1.79 29.79 -5.68
CA THR A 17 -3.19 29.86 -5.19
C THR A 17 -3.67 28.60 -4.47
N ARG A 18 -2.98 27.46 -4.63
CA ARG A 18 -3.24 26.20 -3.94
C ARG A 18 -1.92 25.57 -3.53
N PRO A 19 -1.31 26.09 -2.44
CA PRO A 19 0.00 25.58 -2.02
C PRO A 19 -0.13 24.19 -1.43
N GLN A 20 0.51 23.20 -2.04
CA GLN A 20 0.72 21.87 -1.49
C GLN A 20 2.20 21.73 -1.15
N LEU A 21 2.51 21.82 0.14
CA LEU A 21 3.91 21.90 0.60
C LEU A 21 4.47 20.54 1.04
N SER A 22 3.60 19.55 1.30
CA SER A 22 4.01 18.18 1.64
C SER A 22 4.20 17.35 0.39
N SER A 23 5.24 16.51 0.39
CA SER A 23 5.57 15.65 -0.75
C SER A 23 4.99 14.25 -0.65
N CYS A 24 4.78 13.74 0.56
CA CYS A 24 4.39 12.36 0.82
C CYS A 24 3.30 12.28 1.88
N TYR A 25 2.39 11.34 1.68
CA TYR A 25 1.26 11.06 2.56
C TYR A 25 1.19 9.56 2.81
N ILE A 26 1.01 9.17 4.06
CA ILE A 26 0.90 7.77 4.47
C ILE A 26 -0.46 7.55 5.11
N THR A 27 -1.13 6.46 4.74
CA THR A 27 -2.44 6.07 5.26
C THR A 27 -2.42 4.58 5.59
N THR A 28 -2.96 4.22 6.75
CA THR A 28 -3.26 2.83 7.09
C THR A 28 -4.65 2.47 6.58
N VAL A 29 -4.76 1.36 5.87
CA VAL A 29 -6.03 0.85 5.32
C VAL A 29 -6.62 -0.14 6.31
N THR A 30 -7.83 0.12 6.77
CA THR A 30 -8.56 -0.79 7.67
C THR A 30 -9.40 -1.79 6.87
N ASP A 31 -9.75 -2.92 7.50
CA ASP A 31 -10.55 -3.99 6.92
C ASP A 31 -12.05 -3.64 6.87
N ASP A 32 -12.35 -2.51 6.22
CA ASP A 32 -13.70 -1.99 5.99
C ASP A 32 -13.80 -1.49 4.55
N LEU A 33 -14.81 -1.95 3.83
CA LEU A 33 -14.97 -1.64 2.41
C LEU A 33 -15.11 -0.14 2.14
N ALA A 34 -15.86 0.58 2.97
CA ALA A 34 -16.06 2.01 2.81
C ALA A 34 -14.73 2.76 3.03
N HIS A 35 -13.94 2.35 4.03
CA HIS A 35 -12.63 2.91 4.29
C HIS A 35 -11.65 2.61 3.16
N ILE A 36 -11.63 1.39 2.61
CA ILE A 36 -10.79 1.03 1.46
C ILE A 36 -11.05 1.97 0.28
N PHE A 37 -12.32 2.14 -0.11
CA PHE A 37 -12.66 3.03 -1.23
C PHE A 37 -12.43 4.51 -0.91
N LYS A 38 -12.58 4.91 0.36
CA LYS A 38 -12.17 6.25 0.79
C LYS A 38 -10.68 6.46 0.59
N CYS A 39 -9.83 5.51 0.98
CA CYS A 39 -8.37 5.59 0.76
C CYS A 39 -8.04 5.70 -0.73
N LEU A 40 -8.71 4.95 -1.61
CA LEU A 40 -8.52 5.06 -3.07
C LEU A 40 -8.88 6.47 -3.57
N SER A 41 -9.98 7.03 -3.11
CA SER A 41 -10.40 8.40 -3.44
C SER A 41 -9.40 9.44 -2.95
N ASP A 42 -8.93 9.32 -1.72
CA ASP A 42 -7.94 10.22 -1.12
C ASP A 42 -6.61 10.14 -1.89
N ASN A 43 -6.16 8.94 -2.26
CA ASN A 43 -4.98 8.72 -3.09
C ASN A 43 -5.09 9.43 -4.44
N ALA A 44 -6.25 9.32 -5.10
CA ALA A 44 -6.51 9.98 -6.37
C ALA A 44 -6.42 11.51 -6.24
N GLN A 45 -7.00 12.09 -5.19
CA GLN A 45 -6.95 13.53 -4.92
C GLN A 45 -5.53 14.01 -4.61
N LEU A 46 -4.80 13.29 -3.75
CA LEU A 46 -3.42 13.63 -3.40
C LEU A 46 -2.49 13.53 -4.62
N SER A 47 -2.63 12.47 -5.42
CA SER A 47 -1.87 12.26 -6.65
C SER A 47 -2.14 13.33 -7.70
N LYS A 48 -3.40 13.82 -7.81
CA LYS A 48 -3.77 14.93 -8.69
C LYS A 48 -2.94 16.19 -8.42
N TYR A 49 -2.59 16.42 -7.16
CA TYR A 49 -1.77 17.57 -6.74
C TYR A 49 -0.28 17.20 -6.60
N SER A 50 0.16 16.12 -7.27
CA SER A 50 1.56 15.67 -7.30
C SER A 50 2.13 15.18 -5.96
N GLY A 51 1.28 14.77 -5.00
CA GLY A 51 1.68 14.09 -3.78
C GLY A 51 2.06 12.64 -4.06
N GLY A 52 3.13 12.14 -3.43
CA GLY A 52 3.39 10.71 -3.31
C GLY A 52 2.50 10.12 -2.22
N VAL A 53 1.96 8.95 -2.43
CA VAL A 53 1.11 8.28 -1.43
C VAL A 53 1.67 6.92 -1.04
N GLY A 54 1.56 6.60 0.23
CA GLY A 54 1.90 5.30 0.80
C GLY A 54 0.70 4.72 1.55
N ASN A 55 0.37 3.47 1.31
CA ASN A 55 -0.72 2.81 2.00
C ASN A 55 -0.23 1.52 2.65
N ASP A 56 -0.49 1.38 3.93
CA ASP A 56 -0.28 0.14 4.67
C ASP A 56 -1.54 -0.73 4.59
N TRP A 57 -1.39 -1.92 4.02
CA TRP A 57 -2.46 -2.89 3.78
C TRP A 57 -2.43 -4.07 4.75
N THR A 58 -1.56 -4.03 5.74
CA THR A 58 -1.34 -5.12 6.69
C THR A 58 -2.62 -5.54 7.43
N TYR A 59 -3.52 -4.59 7.70
CA TYR A 59 -4.73 -4.85 8.48
C TYR A 59 -5.89 -5.43 7.70
N LEU A 60 -5.76 -5.56 6.37
CA LEU A 60 -6.79 -6.19 5.56
C LEU A 60 -6.72 -7.71 5.68
N ARG A 61 -7.86 -8.36 5.90
CA ARG A 61 -7.94 -9.83 6.00
C ARG A 61 -7.37 -10.53 4.78
N GLY A 62 -6.73 -11.66 5.02
CA GLY A 62 -6.11 -12.47 3.98
C GLY A 62 -7.10 -13.26 3.11
N THR A 63 -6.57 -13.85 2.07
CA THR A 63 -7.30 -14.74 1.16
C THR A 63 -7.87 -15.94 1.92
N GLY A 64 -9.15 -16.24 1.70
CA GLY A 64 -9.86 -17.35 2.34
C GLY A 64 -10.53 -17.01 3.67
N SER A 65 -10.22 -15.87 4.29
CA SER A 65 -10.89 -15.43 5.52
C SER A 65 -12.38 -15.18 5.28
N LEU A 66 -13.22 -15.56 6.24
CA LEU A 66 -14.68 -15.45 6.11
C LEU A 66 -15.16 -14.01 6.27
N ILE A 67 -15.90 -13.51 5.28
CA ILE A 67 -16.66 -12.26 5.38
C ILE A 67 -18.02 -12.57 6.00
N LYS A 68 -18.10 -12.49 7.34
CA LYS A 68 -19.26 -12.93 8.12
C LYS A 68 -20.60 -12.31 7.69
N SER A 69 -20.60 -11.10 7.16
CA SER A 69 -21.82 -10.38 6.76
C SER A 69 -22.51 -10.97 5.52
N ILE A 70 -21.80 -11.67 4.66
CA ILE A 70 -22.30 -12.21 3.39
C ILE A 70 -21.97 -13.69 3.18
N ASP A 71 -21.35 -14.33 4.17
CA ASP A 71 -20.93 -15.74 4.16
C ASP A 71 -20.09 -16.13 2.91
N VAL A 72 -19.12 -15.28 2.55
CA VAL A 72 -18.23 -15.47 1.41
C VAL A 72 -16.78 -15.36 1.86
N GLN A 73 -15.89 -16.11 1.22
CA GLN A 73 -14.45 -16.02 1.45
C GLN A 73 -13.85 -14.77 0.80
N SER A 74 -12.95 -14.12 1.53
CA SER A 74 -12.17 -12.99 1.05
C SER A 74 -11.23 -13.41 -0.09
N GLN A 75 -11.04 -12.52 -1.05
CA GLN A 75 -10.00 -12.65 -2.09
C GLN A 75 -8.65 -12.06 -1.64
N GLY A 76 -8.55 -11.60 -0.39
CA GLY A 76 -7.34 -11.01 0.18
C GLY A 76 -7.00 -9.62 -0.36
N VAL A 77 -5.74 -9.23 -0.19
CA VAL A 77 -5.26 -7.88 -0.52
C VAL A 77 -5.02 -7.66 -2.03
N VAL A 78 -4.64 -8.68 -2.76
CA VAL A 78 -4.17 -8.58 -4.17
C VAL A 78 -5.17 -7.90 -5.11
N PRO A 79 -6.48 -8.20 -5.10
CA PRO A 79 -7.45 -7.49 -5.94
C PRO A 79 -7.54 -6.00 -5.65
N PHE A 80 -7.45 -5.60 -4.39
CA PHE A 80 -7.44 -4.19 -4.00
C PHE A 80 -6.16 -3.48 -4.44
N LEU A 81 -5.01 -4.15 -4.36
CA LEU A 81 -3.75 -3.61 -4.87
C LEU A 81 -3.76 -3.42 -6.39
N LYS A 82 -4.49 -4.29 -7.12
CA LYS A 82 -4.76 -4.08 -8.55
C LYS A 82 -5.57 -2.79 -8.78
N LEU A 83 -6.60 -2.52 -7.98
CA LEU A 83 -7.35 -1.26 -8.06
C LEU A 83 -6.47 -0.04 -7.76
N VAL A 84 -5.60 -0.12 -6.75
CA VAL A 84 -4.62 0.95 -6.45
C VAL A 84 -3.73 1.22 -7.65
N ASN A 85 -3.25 0.17 -8.31
CA ASN A 85 -2.44 0.27 -9.53
C ASN A 85 -3.19 1.01 -10.63
N ASP A 86 -4.44 0.62 -10.89
CA ASP A 86 -5.23 1.19 -11.97
C ASP A 86 -5.60 2.65 -11.69
N VAL A 87 -5.96 3.00 -10.45
CA VAL A 87 -6.17 4.39 -10.01
C VAL A 87 -4.89 5.20 -10.21
N THR A 88 -3.73 4.68 -9.79
CA THR A 88 -2.44 5.36 -9.94
C THR A 88 -2.16 5.65 -11.42
N THR A 89 -2.37 4.68 -12.29
CA THR A 89 -2.14 4.80 -13.73
C THR A 89 -3.06 5.84 -14.39
N VAL A 90 -4.34 5.84 -14.04
CA VAL A 90 -5.34 6.76 -14.60
C VAL A 90 -5.03 8.21 -14.22
N ILE A 91 -4.73 8.48 -12.97
CA ILE A 91 -4.46 9.83 -12.47
C ILE A 91 -3.14 10.39 -13.02
N ASN A 92 -2.14 9.55 -13.23
CA ASN A 92 -0.81 9.98 -13.72
C ASN A 92 -0.77 10.43 -15.16
N ARG A 93 -1.82 10.24 -15.96
CA ARG A 93 -1.83 10.58 -17.39
C ARG A 93 -1.91 12.08 -17.68
N SER A 94 -2.26 12.90 -16.70
CA SER A 94 -2.58 14.33 -16.94
C SER A 94 -1.69 15.34 -16.20
N GLY A 95 -0.70 14.92 -15.42
CA GLY A 95 0.10 15.81 -14.56
C GLY A 95 1.52 16.09 -15.07
N LYS A 96 2.05 17.26 -14.74
CA LYS A 96 3.47 17.60 -14.97
C LYS A 96 4.44 16.75 -14.17
N ARG A 97 4.01 16.19 -13.05
CA ARG A 97 4.73 15.25 -12.20
C ARG A 97 3.85 14.02 -11.99
N ARG A 98 4.35 12.86 -12.33
CA ARG A 98 3.64 11.61 -12.07
C ARG A 98 3.55 11.40 -10.56
N GLY A 99 2.35 11.08 -10.05
CA GLY A 99 2.17 10.55 -8.71
C GLY A 99 2.90 9.21 -8.58
N ALA A 100 3.31 8.87 -7.39
CA ALA A 100 3.87 7.57 -7.08
C ALA A 100 3.08 7.00 -5.90
N THR A 101 2.69 5.74 -6.02
CA THR A 101 2.01 5.01 -4.94
C THR A 101 2.91 3.89 -4.47
N ALA A 102 3.16 3.85 -3.17
CA ALA A 102 3.80 2.74 -2.49
C ALA A 102 2.75 1.99 -1.67
N VAL A 103 2.79 0.67 -1.72
CA VAL A 103 1.96 -0.19 -0.89
C VAL A 103 2.86 -0.97 0.05
N TYR A 104 2.45 -1.07 1.30
CA TYR A 104 3.19 -1.73 2.37
C TYR A 104 2.42 -2.95 2.85
N LEU A 105 3.14 -4.02 3.14
CA LEU A 105 2.61 -5.23 3.76
C LEU A 105 3.66 -5.81 4.70
N GLU A 106 3.26 -6.22 5.89
CA GLU A 106 4.14 -6.93 6.80
C GLU A 106 4.39 -8.37 6.36
N THR A 107 5.57 -8.89 6.68
CA THR A 107 6.02 -10.21 6.22
C THR A 107 5.25 -11.38 6.83
N TRP A 108 4.50 -11.16 7.92
CA TRP A 108 3.67 -12.20 8.55
C TRP A 108 2.27 -12.31 7.95
N HIS A 109 1.87 -11.39 7.07
CA HIS A 109 0.55 -11.41 6.44
C HIS A 109 0.36 -12.64 5.54
N LEU A 110 -0.84 -13.25 5.59
CA LEU A 110 -1.15 -14.48 4.85
C LEU A 110 -0.88 -14.37 3.33
N ASP A 111 -1.15 -13.21 2.75
CA ASP A 111 -1.01 -12.97 1.31
C ASP A 111 0.39 -12.49 0.89
N VAL A 112 1.40 -12.56 1.76
CA VAL A 112 2.73 -11.99 1.47
C VAL A 112 3.39 -12.61 0.24
N GLU A 113 3.22 -13.89 -0.01
CA GLU A 113 3.79 -14.56 -1.19
C GLU A 113 3.19 -14.04 -2.49
N ASP A 114 1.86 -13.92 -2.56
CA ASP A 114 1.15 -13.34 -3.69
C ASP A 114 1.51 -11.84 -3.88
N TYR A 115 1.69 -11.14 -2.78
CA TYR A 115 2.13 -9.75 -2.78
C TYR A 115 3.55 -9.57 -3.35
N LEU A 116 4.48 -10.45 -3.03
CA LEU A 116 5.84 -10.44 -3.60
C LEU A 116 5.83 -10.70 -5.11
N ASP A 117 4.83 -11.43 -5.58
CA ASP A 117 4.64 -11.77 -7.00
C ASP A 117 3.93 -10.68 -7.82
N LEU A 118 3.41 -9.63 -7.18
CA LEU A 118 2.62 -8.57 -7.85
C LEU A 118 3.31 -7.96 -9.08
N ARG A 119 4.63 -7.83 -9.07
CA ARG A 119 5.41 -7.19 -10.14
C ARG A 119 6.08 -8.18 -11.09
N ARG A 120 5.80 -9.47 -11.00
CA ARG A 120 6.31 -10.46 -11.96
C ARG A 120 5.70 -10.27 -13.35
N ASN A 121 6.52 -10.44 -14.39
CA ASN A 121 6.10 -10.34 -15.79
C ASN A 121 5.44 -11.63 -16.33
N THR A 122 5.10 -12.56 -15.44
CA THR A 122 4.51 -13.87 -15.78
C THR A 122 3.32 -14.15 -14.87
N GLY A 123 2.42 -15.03 -15.32
CA GLY A 123 1.24 -15.44 -14.58
C GLY A 123 -0.03 -14.68 -14.98
N ASP A 124 -1.03 -14.68 -14.10
CA ASP A 124 -2.32 -14.02 -14.37
C ASP A 124 -2.21 -12.49 -14.17
N GLU A 125 -2.37 -11.74 -15.25
CA GLU A 125 -2.34 -10.26 -15.25
C GLU A 125 -3.36 -9.62 -14.32
N ARG A 126 -4.46 -10.29 -13.99
CA ARG A 126 -5.45 -9.80 -13.02
C ARG A 126 -4.89 -9.76 -11.60
N ARG A 127 -3.83 -10.52 -11.35
CA ARG A 127 -3.12 -10.57 -10.06
C ARG A 127 -1.77 -9.83 -10.10
N ARG A 128 -1.57 -8.95 -11.10
CA ARG A 128 -0.34 -8.17 -11.29
C ARG A 128 -0.61 -6.67 -11.17
N ALA A 129 0.38 -5.97 -10.63
CA ALA A 129 0.33 -4.53 -10.41
C ALA A 129 1.74 -3.95 -10.65
N HIS A 130 2.00 -3.46 -11.85
CA HIS A 130 3.33 -3.05 -12.32
C HIS A 130 3.66 -1.59 -12.02
N ASP A 131 2.64 -0.73 -11.87
CA ASP A 131 2.80 0.73 -11.76
C ASP A 131 2.86 1.25 -10.31
N ILE A 132 2.64 0.37 -9.33
CA ILE A 132 2.83 0.68 -7.92
C ILE A 132 4.16 0.12 -7.40
N ASN A 133 4.68 0.74 -6.35
CA ASN A 133 5.87 0.25 -5.65
C ASN A 133 5.45 -0.61 -4.46
N THR A 134 6.08 -1.75 -4.32
CA THR A 134 5.87 -2.64 -3.18
C THR A 134 6.97 -2.47 -2.15
N ALA A 135 6.63 -2.48 -0.88
CA ALA A 135 7.58 -2.46 0.23
C ALA A 135 7.08 -3.38 1.36
N ASN A 136 7.99 -4.11 1.98
CA ASN A 136 7.68 -4.95 3.12
C ASN A 136 8.18 -4.32 4.40
N TRP A 137 7.37 -4.39 5.45
CA TRP A 137 7.84 -4.16 6.80
C TRP A 137 8.37 -5.48 7.35
N ILE A 138 9.66 -5.50 7.67
CA ILE A 138 10.37 -6.72 8.04
C ILE A 138 10.80 -6.61 9.51
N PRO A 139 10.19 -7.38 10.44
CA PRO A 139 10.59 -7.35 11.84
C PRO A 139 11.90 -8.08 12.07
N ASP A 140 12.64 -7.69 13.11
CA ASP A 140 13.93 -8.31 13.49
C ASP A 140 13.81 -9.83 13.69
N LEU A 141 12.69 -10.28 14.24
CA LEU A 141 12.45 -11.71 14.44
C LEU A 141 12.43 -12.48 13.11
N PHE A 142 11.89 -11.89 12.04
CA PHE A 142 11.93 -12.50 10.71
C PHE A 142 13.38 -12.69 10.25
N MET A 143 14.21 -11.65 10.38
CA MET A 143 15.62 -11.71 10.01
C MET A 143 16.40 -12.76 10.82
N GLN A 144 16.13 -12.86 12.11
CA GLN A 144 16.73 -13.90 12.96
C GLN A 144 16.30 -15.32 12.53
N ARG A 145 15.06 -15.49 12.07
CA ARG A 145 14.58 -16.78 11.53
C ARG A 145 15.25 -17.11 10.20
N VAL A 146 15.41 -16.14 9.31
CA VAL A 146 16.12 -16.32 8.04
C VAL A 146 17.58 -16.73 8.30
N GLU A 147 18.27 -16.05 9.21
CA GLU A 147 19.66 -16.37 9.56
C GLU A 147 19.84 -17.81 10.08
N ARG A 148 18.84 -18.34 10.78
CA ARG A 148 18.86 -19.69 11.35
C ARG A 148 18.19 -20.76 10.48
N ASP A 149 17.80 -20.42 9.25
CA ASP A 149 17.00 -21.28 8.37
C ASP A 149 15.72 -21.80 9.07
N GLY A 150 15.10 -20.93 9.85
CA GLY A 150 13.95 -21.22 10.67
C GLY A 150 12.61 -21.08 9.92
N ARG A 151 11.53 -21.59 10.53
CA ARG A 151 10.19 -21.45 9.97
C ARG A 151 9.61 -20.07 10.28
N TRP A 152 8.81 -19.54 9.35
CA TRP A 152 8.00 -18.35 9.53
C TRP A 152 6.52 -18.68 9.34
N THR A 153 5.65 -18.16 10.21
CA THR A 153 4.22 -18.43 10.17
C THR A 153 3.50 -17.22 9.59
N LEU A 154 2.56 -17.47 8.69
CA LEU A 154 1.70 -16.46 8.10
C LEU A 154 0.32 -16.49 8.77
N PHE A 155 -0.27 -15.33 8.95
CA PHE A 155 -1.57 -15.15 9.59
C PHE A 155 -2.46 -14.23 8.77
N SER A 156 -3.77 -14.44 8.87
CA SER A 156 -4.73 -13.41 8.50
C SER A 156 -4.94 -12.45 9.67
N PRO A 157 -4.94 -11.13 9.47
CA PRO A 157 -5.05 -10.15 10.56
C PRO A 157 -6.30 -10.31 11.43
N ASP A 158 -7.41 -10.75 10.84
CA ASP A 158 -8.67 -11.00 11.56
C ASP A 158 -8.61 -12.20 12.52
N GLU A 159 -7.61 -13.07 12.35
CA GLU A 159 -7.37 -14.22 13.24
C GLU A 159 -6.44 -13.88 14.42
N VAL A 160 -5.66 -12.82 14.31
CA VAL A 160 -4.62 -12.42 15.27
C VAL A 160 -4.70 -10.91 15.59
N PRO A 161 -5.83 -10.43 16.12
CA PRO A 161 -6.02 -9.00 16.38
C PRO A 161 -4.97 -8.40 17.32
N ASP A 162 -4.40 -9.20 18.22
CA ASP A 162 -3.39 -8.75 19.19
C ASP A 162 -2.04 -8.37 18.53
N LEU A 163 -1.78 -8.81 17.28
CA LEU A 163 -0.58 -8.38 16.54
C LEU A 163 -0.64 -6.93 16.05
N HIS A 164 -1.81 -6.32 16.11
CA HIS A 164 -2.00 -4.93 15.66
C HIS A 164 -1.63 -3.90 16.74
N ASP A 165 -1.50 -4.32 18.00
CA ASP A 165 -1.29 -3.45 19.17
C ASP A 165 0.17 -3.44 19.64
N LEU A 166 1.11 -3.98 18.87
CA LEU A 166 2.53 -4.08 19.20
C LEU A 166 3.36 -2.92 18.61
#